data_42cd6b609b0f0b5d530d2fa6b5664ec8
#
_entry.id   42cd6b609b0f0b5d530d2fa6b5664ec8
#
_cell.length_a   1.000
_cell.length_b   1.000
_cell.length_c   1.000
_cell.angle_alpha   90.00
_cell.angle_beta   90.00
_cell.angle_gamma   90.00
#
_symmetry.space_group_name_H-M   'P 1'
#
loop_
_entity.id
_entity.type
_entity.pdbx_description
1 polymer ?
#
loop_
_entity_poly.entity_id
_entity_poly.type
_entity_poly.pdbx_seq_one_letter_code
_entity_poly.pdbx_strand_id
1 'polypeptide(L)'
;MATFELGHEDSEDKTMRREKTWDEFPHILTTKIGGMVCLQNIIMNRFKEMEAVEVNDMQQDQRLVFQGDILLTKSEARQIVEELDKENRESSRIRRQAQRRDAADKNLWVDGVKYILDRKSSKKMQAGFTLAAKAWEENTCINFKKIALEDVIANETDFLFVTDDDDGDGCLSHVGKLGGYQPLILGPGCESFAHAAHEVGHALGLYHTQSRHDRDNYIKVNPANIPKDIEDQFVKLTEEKNENYGLPYDHGSIMHYGSPITKPRMTPVDSNYKTTMGSPMISFMDLSMINEHYRCKETCESGSSASCVNGGFPHPRDCSKCICPSGYGGRLCDELPNDCERGKELMASKDWQTLESPIFNKKRDGSYATCTYWIKSPGGKIEVQIESIINAHPTVGCAKAGVEIKANPDHTLTGYRYCVEPEVTLKSDLNLVPIILYSKEFTWTFVEIKYRYG
;
A
#
# COMPACT_ATOMS: atom_id res chain seq x y z
N MET A 1 -29.73 16.55 -54.18
CA MET A 1 -29.03 17.86 -54.21
C MET A 1 -29.20 18.52 -52.85
N ALA A 2 -28.18 18.49 -52.05
CA ALA A 2 -27.80 19.43 -50.98
C ALA A 2 -26.54 18.87 -50.33
N THR A 3 -25.42 19.41 -50.70
CA THR A 3 -24.10 19.21 -50.10
C THR A 3 -24.05 20.00 -48.81
N PHE A 4 -23.63 19.34 -47.71
CA PHE A 4 -23.16 20.03 -46.52
C PHE A 4 -21.69 19.71 -46.31
N GLU A 5 -20.87 20.73 -46.34
CA GLU A 5 -19.45 20.77 -46.04
C GLU A 5 -19.24 20.47 -44.53
N LEU A 6 -18.32 19.55 -44.24
CA LEU A 6 -17.79 19.33 -42.92
C LEU A 6 -16.61 20.27 -42.70
N GLY A 7 -16.78 21.18 -41.77
CA GLY A 7 -15.70 22.01 -41.25
C GLY A 7 -14.72 21.17 -40.45
N HIS A 8 -13.45 21.37 -40.74
CA HIS A 8 -12.33 20.93 -39.92
C HIS A 8 -12.37 21.66 -38.58
N GLU A 9 -12.48 20.92 -37.49
CA GLU A 9 -12.12 21.41 -36.15
C GLU A 9 -10.87 20.66 -35.66
N ASP A 10 -10.03 21.46 -35.05
CA ASP A 10 -8.65 21.23 -34.70
C ASP A 10 -8.40 20.00 -33.80
N SER A 11 -7.28 19.36 -34.09
CA SER A 11 -6.67 18.33 -33.27
C SER A 11 -6.26 18.86 -31.89
N GLU A 12 -7.05 18.64 -30.87
CA GLU A 12 -6.58 18.73 -29.49
C GLU A 12 -5.57 17.61 -29.23
N ASP A 13 -4.35 18.03 -28.99
CA ASP A 13 -3.22 17.25 -28.54
C ASP A 13 -3.55 16.65 -27.15
N LYS A 14 -4.13 15.46 -27.14
CA LYS A 14 -4.30 14.65 -25.92
C LYS A 14 -2.97 14.00 -25.55
N THR A 15 -2.05 14.79 -25.00
CA THR A 15 -0.96 14.25 -24.21
C THR A 15 -1.57 13.54 -23.00
N MET A 16 -1.80 12.23 -23.15
CA MET A 16 -2.09 11.34 -22.05
C MET A 16 -0.86 11.34 -21.13
N ARG A 17 -0.87 12.17 -20.06
CA ARG A 17 0.14 12.08 -19.01
C ARG A 17 0.08 10.67 -18.44
N ARG A 18 1.16 9.94 -18.60
CA ARG A 18 1.34 8.60 -18.03
C ARG A 18 1.24 8.69 -16.50
N GLU A 19 0.36 7.93 -15.87
CA GLU A 19 0.44 7.73 -14.42
C GLU A 19 1.79 7.09 -14.11
N LYS A 20 2.57 7.72 -13.23
CA LYS A 20 3.86 7.19 -12.78
C LYS A 20 3.59 5.90 -12.00
N THR A 21 4.31 4.85 -12.33
CA THR A 21 4.39 3.64 -11.50
C THR A 21 5.39 3.89 -10.39
N TRP A 22 5.40 3.06 -9.35
CA TRP A 22 6.38 3.12 -8.25
C TRP A 22 7.85 3.08 -8.70
N ASP A 23 8.10 2.71 -9.96
CA ASP A 23 9.42 2.67 -10.60
C ASP A 23 9.79 3.96 -11.35
N GLU A 24 8.88 4.94 -11.45
CA GLU A 24 9.06 6.14 -12.30
C GLU A 24 9.33 7.43 -11.51
N PHE A 25 9.65 7.33 -10.20
CA PHE A 25 9.98 8.52 -9.41
C PHE A 25 11.36 9.07 -9.80
N PRO A 26 11.46 10.39 -10.10
CA PRO A 26 12.73 11.00 -10.42
C PRO A 26 13.67 11.00 -9.20
N HIS A 27 14.87 10.58 -9.45
CA HIS A 27 15.97 10.54 -8.50
C HIS A 27 16.42 11.96 -8.15
N ILE A 28 16.23 12.37 -6.92
CA ILE A 28 16.82 13.60 -6.42
C ILE A 28 18.23 13.27 -5.91
N LEU A 29 19.23 13.81 -6.65
CA LEU A 29 20.65 13.93 -6.36
C LEU A 29 21.57 12.75 -6.68
N THR A 30 22.14 12.81 -7.89
CA THR A 30 23.39 12.14 -8.23
C THR A 30 24.58 13.06 -8.05
N THR A 31 25.49 12.75 -7.11
CA THR A 31 26.90 13.12 -7.25
C THR A 31 27.69 11.84 -7.51
N LYS A 32 28.36 11.80 -8.68
CA LYS A 32 29.26 10.72 -9.08
C LYS A 32 30.44 10.62 -8.13
N ILE A 33 30.57 9.53 -7.38
CA ILE A 33 31.85 9.11 -6.79
C ILE A 33 31.95 7.60 -6.98
N GLY A 34 33.07 7.18 -7.61
CA GLY A 34 33.35 5.78 -7.85
C GLY A 34 33.83 5.06 -6.58
N GLY A 35 33.47 3.77 -6.48
CA GLY A 35 33.91 2.90 -5.41
C GLY A 35 32.82 2.68 -4.35
N MET A 36 32.75 1.46 -3.85
CA MET A 36 31.87 0.98 -2.79
C MET A 36 31.84 1.95 -1.60
N VAL A 37 30.96 2.96 -1.67
CA VAL A 37 30.71 3.91 -0.59
C VAL A 37 29.56 3.31 0.22
N CYS A 38 29.85 2.93 1.45
CA CYS A 38 28.88 2.47 2.41
C CYS A 38 27.74 3.51 2.56
N LEU A 39 26.49 3.07 2.68
CA LEU A 39 25.30 3.91 2.90
C LEU A 39 25.52 5.00 3.96
N GLN A 40 26.28 4.67 5.01
CA GLN A 40 26.78 5.58 6.03
C GLN A 40 27.46 6.82 5.47
N ASN A 41 28.29 6.68 4.44
CA ASN A 41 29.03 7.83 3.89
C ASN A 41 28.11 8.78 3.11
N ILE A 42 27.03 8.28 2.52
CA ILE A 42 26.08 9.12 1.79
C ILE A 42 25.26 9.95 2.79
N ILE A 43 24.75 9.32 3.85
CA ILE A 43 24.00 10.00 4.91
C ILE A 43 24.93 10.93 5.71
N MET A 44 26.13 10.46 6.09
CA MET A 44 27.13 11.26 6.83
C MET A 44 27.68 12.44 6.02
N ASN A 45 27.89 12.30 4.71
CA ASN A 45 28.34 13.41 3.89
C ASN A 45 27.25 14.47 3.76
N ARG A 46 25.98 14.09 3.61
CA ARG A 46 24.84 15.04 3.66
C ARG A 46 24.71 15.73 4.99
N PHE A 47 24.93 15.01 6.12
CA PHE A 47 24.96 15.64 7.45
C PHE A 47 26.07 16.66 7.60
N LYS A 48 27.28 16.34 7.16
CA LYS A 48 28.44 17.27 7.20
C LYS A 48 28.21 18.49 6.32
N GLU A 49 27.60 18.32 5.15
CA GLU A 49 27.22 19.44 4.28
C GLU A 49 26.17 20.34 4.95
N MET A 50 25.20 19.76 5.68
CA MET A 50 24.18 20.52 6.42
C MET A 50 24.72 21.21 7.67
N GLU A 51 25.65 20.60 8.41
CA GLU A 51 26.33 21.26 9.55
C GLU A 51 27.22 22.43 9.11
N ALA A 52 27.78 22.37 7.89
CA ALA A 52 28.55 23.46 7.30
C ALA A 52 27.68 24.64 6.82
N VAL A 53 26.38 24.41 6.58
CA VAL A 53 25.41 25.41 6.10
C VAL A 53 24.74 26.18 7.26
N GLU A 54 24.87 25.74 8.52
CA GLU A 54 24.27 26.45 9.67
C GLU A 54 24.84 27.87 9.94
N VAL A 55 25.81 28.35 9.16
CA VAL A 55 26.43 29.67 9.38
C VAL A 55 25.95 30.76 8.41
N ASN A 56 25.36 30.43 7.26
CA ASN A 56 24.78 31.44 6.36
C ASN A 56 23.70 30.84 5.46
N ASP A 57 22.49 31.32 5.61
CA ASP A 57 21.31 31.30 4.74
C ASP A 57 20.11 30.44 5.20
N MET A 58 19.08 31.18 5.61
CA MET A 58 17.69 30.74 5.72
C MET A 58 17.02 30.61 4.33
N GLN A 59 17.67 30.04 3.32
CA GLN A 59 17.07 29.79 2.01
C GLN A 59 17.56 28.49 1.42
N GLN A 60 16.75 27.50 1.53
CA GLN A 60 16.59 26.16 0.95
C GLN A 60 16.60 25.07 2.03
N ASP A 61 15.40 24.74 2.53
CA ASP A 61 15.16 23.56 3.37
C ASP A 61 15.49 22.32 2.52
N GLN A 62 16.70 21.79 2.70
CA GLN A 62 17.05 20.48 2.10
C GLN A 62 16.28 19.41 2.84
N ARG A 63 15.25 18.87 2.21
CA ARG A 63 14.46 17.75 2.73
C ARG A 63 15.32 16.51 2.83
N LEU A 64 15.31 15.87 4.01
CA LEU A 64 15.95 14.59 4.24
C LEU A 64 14.94 13.49 3.89
N VAL A 65 15.16 12.79 2.79
CA VAL A 65 14.31 11.70 2.33
C VAL A 65 15.01 10.36 2.57
N PHE A 66 14.29 9.42 3.17
CA PHE A 66 14.72 8.05 3.43
C PHE A 66 13.76 7.06 2.76
N GLN A 67 14.29 6.00 2.18
CA GLN A 67 13.53 4.97 1.47
C GLN A 67 12.63 5.51 0.33
N GLY A 68 12.98 6.67 -0.23
CA GLY A 68 12.36 7.24 -1.44
C GLY A 68 11.18 8.17 -1.18
N ASP A 69 10.44 8.02 -0.07
CA ASP A 69 9.20 8.75 0.24
C ASP A 69 9.01 9.11 1.71
N ILE A 70 9.90 8.65 2.61
CA ILE A 70 9.84 8.98 4.03
C ILE A 70 10.63 10.25 4.32
N LEU A 71 9.96 11.30 4.78
CA LEU A 71 10.59 12.50 5.29
C LEU A 71 11.17 12.24 6.68
N LEU A 72 12.40 12.65 6.91
CA LEU A 72 13.06 12.56 8.21
C LEU A 72 13.26 13.94 8.83
N THR A 73 13.09 14.01 10.14
CA THR A 73 13.65 15.08 10.94
C THR A 73 15.17 14.90 11.08
N LYS A 74 15.91 15.98 11.39
CA LYS A 74 17.36 15.89 11.68
C LYS A 74 17.66 14.89 12.80
N SER A 75 16.79 14.78 13.79
CA SER A 75 16.94 13.83 14.91
C SER A 75 16.81 12.38 14.44
N GLU A 76 15.79 12.08 13.66
CA GLU A 76 15.57 10.72 13.12
C GLU A 76 16.71 10.29 12.20
N ALA A 77 17.18 11.18 11.33
CA ALA A 77 18.30 10.89 10.46
C ALA A 77 19.59 10.60 11.26
N ARG A 78 19.88 11.33 12.35
CA ARG A 78 21.01 11.02 13.25
C ARG A 78 20.86 9.65 13.90
N GLN A 79 19.68 9.30 14.37
CA GLN A 79 19.42 7.98 14.97
C GLN A 79 19.65 6.85 13.96
N ILE A 80 19.19 7.01 12.70
CA ILE A 80 19.43 6.02 11.65
C ILE A 80 20.93 5.81 11.41
N VAL A 81 21.71 6.88 11.34
CA VAL A 81 23.18 6.82 11.16
C VAL A 81 23.84 6.10 12.33
N GLU A 82 23.50 6.47 13.58
CA GLU A 82 24.07 5.83 14.77
C GLU A 82 23.75 4.33 14.88
N GLU A 83 22.58 3.92 14.41
CA GLU A 83 22.17 2.51 14.41
C GLU A 83 22.89 1.71 13.35
N LEU A 84 23.03 2.25 12.13
CA LEU A 84 23.85 1.64 11.06
C LEU A 84 25.31 1.47 11.50
N ASP A 85 25.85 2.40 12.29
CA ASP A 85 27.18 2.28 12.88
C ASP A 85 27.27 1.17 13.94
N LYS A 86 26.23 0.95 14.72
CA LYS A 86 26.15 -0.13 15.74
C LYS A 86 26.00 -1.49 15.09
N GLU A 87 25.15 -1.64 14.06
CA GLU A 87 24.96 -2.91 13.33
C GLU A 87 26.26 -3.43 12.69
N ASN A 88 27.13 -2.55 12.25
CA ASN A 88 28.44 -2.92 11.75
C ASN A 88 29.38 -3.47 12.85
N ARG A 89 29.07 -3.29 14.13
CA ARG A 89 29.88 -3.72 15.29
C ARG A 89 29.33 -4.92 16.04
N GLU A 90 28.02 -5.19 15.95
CA GLU A 90 27.37 -6.29 16.69
C GLU A 90 26.31 -7.01 15.84
N SER A 91 26.47 -8.31 15.65
CA SER A 91 25.47 -9.16 14.98
C SER A 91 24.34 -9.55 15.96
N SER A 92 23.14 -9.39 15.49
CA SER A 92 21.85 -9.92 15.98
C SER A 92 21.17 -9.24 17.16
N ARG A 93 19.97 -8.71 16.89
CA ARG A 93 18.73 -8.91 17.67
C ARG A 93 17.50 -8.24 17.02
N ILE A 94 16.40 -8.93 17.09
CA ILE A 94 14.90 -8.87 16.96
C ILE A 94 14.21 -7.59 16.39
N ARG A 95 13.10 -7.63 15.55
CA ARG A 95 12.72 -6.75 14.41
C ARG A 95 11.19 -6.60 14.14
N ARG A 96 10.61 -5.44 13.61
CA ARG A 96 9.14 -5.13 13.52
C ARG A 96 8.72 -4.09 12.43
N GLN A 97 7.36 -3.93 12.00
CA GLN A 97 6.90 -3.14 10.83
C GLN A 97 6.34 -1.74 11.14
N ALA A 98 5.51 -1.55 12.16
CA ALA A 98 5.02 -0.22 12.55
C ALA A 98 6.07 0.52 13.38
N GLN A 99 6.03 1.87 13.36
CA GLN A 99 6.82 2.68 14.26
C GLN A 99 6.54 2.27 15.70
N ARG A 100 7.58 2.01 16.49
CA ARG A 100 7.36 1.66 17.89
C ARG A 100 6.72 2.83 18.64
N ARG A 101 5.62 2.55 19.34
CA ARG A 101 4.99 3.53 20.21
C ARG A 101 5.99 3.99 21.29
N ASP A 102 6.07 5.28 21.51
CA ASP A 102 6.77 5.81 22.68
C ASP A 102 5.94 5.53 23.95
N ALA A 103 6.56 5.67 25.13
CA ALA A 103 5.90 5.39 26.41
C ALA A 103 4.68 6.28 26.70
N ALA A 104 4.52 7.38 25.97
CA ALA A 104 3.45 8.36 26.13
C ALA A 104 2.53 8.45 24.90
N ASP A 105 2.68 7.52 23.94
CA ASP A 105 1.94 7.49 22.65
C ASP A 105 1.98 8.84 21.89
N LYS A 106 3.05 9.65 22.08
CA LYS A 106 3.16 11.00 21.50
C LYS A 106 3.30 10.97 19.97
N ASN A 107 3.83 9.88 19.43
CA ASN A 107 3.97 9.67 18.00
C ASN A 107 2.69 9.10 17.33
N LEU A 108 1.57 9.05 18.07
CA LEU A 108 0.27 8.60 17.58
C LEU A 108 -0.74 9.75 17.49
N TRP A 109 -1.64 9.67 16.53
CA TRP A 109 -2.78 10.57 16.38
C TRP A 109 -3.97 10.11 17.24
N VAL A 110 -3.77 10.01 18.56
CA VAL A 110 -4.79 9.47 19.49
C VAL A 110 -6.09 10.28 19.50
N ASP A 111 -6.01 11.59 19.24
CA ASP A 111 -7.16 12.49 19.14
C ASP A 111 -7.70 12.62 17.70
N GLY A 112 -7.25 11.74 16.80
CA GLY A 112 -7.51 11.79 15.37
C GLY A 112 -6.56 12.73 14.61
N VAL A 113 -6.59 12.60 13.28
CA VAL A 113 -5.77 13.38 12.36
C VAL A 113 -6.53 14.64 11.96
N LYS A 114 -6.04 15.80 12.39
CA LYS A 114 -6.49 17.08 11.84
C LYS A 114 -5.69 17.39 10.58
N TYR A 115 -6.32 17.93 9.53
CA TYR A 115 -5.61 18.24 8.30
C TYR A 115 -6.10 19.51 7.62
N ILE A 116 -5.18 20.16 6.90
CA ILE A 116 -5.45 21.29 6.02
C ILE A 116 -5.07 20.87 4.61
N LEU A 117 -5.96 21.10 3.64
CA LEU A 117 -5.62 21.00 2.22
C LEU A 117 -5.11 22.35 1.75
N ASP A 118 -3.95 22.37 1.12
CA ASP A 118 -3.44 23.58 0.48
C ASP A 118 -4.46 24.08 -0.56
N ARG A 119 -4.83 25.34 -0.47
CA ARG A 119 -5.80 25.99 -1.37
C ARG A 119 -5.31 26.06 -2.82
N LYS A 120 -3.99 26.03 -3.02
CA LYS A 120 -3.36 26.10 -4.35
C LYS A 120 -3.29 24.72 -5.01
N SER A 121 -3.41 23.66 -4.24
CA SER A 121 -3.30 22.29 -4.74
C SER A 121 -4.42 21.90 -5.69
N SER A 122 -4.10 21.00 -6.62
CA SER A 122 -5.02 20.50 -7.63
C SER A 122 -6.24 19.82 -7.01
N LYS A 123 -7.39 19.94 -7.65
CA LYS A 123 -8.62 19.23 -7.21
C LYS A 123 -8.44 17.71 -7.24
N LYS A 124 -7.60 17.20 -8.15
CA LYS A 124 -7.32 15.76 -8.27
C LYS A 124 -6.58 15.27 -7.03
N MET A 125 -5.54 15.98 -6.58
CA MET A 125 -4.82 15.69 -5.35
C MET A 125 -5.76 15.73 -4.13
N GLN A 126 -6.54 16.82 -3.98
CA GLN A 126 -7.48 16.95 -2.87
C GLN A 126 -8.51 15.80 -2.83
N ALA A 127 -8.99 15.36 -3.98
CA ALA A 127 -9.90 14.22 -4.09
C ALA A 127 -9.22 12.90 -3.69
N GLY A 128 -8.00 12.63 -4.20
CA GLY A 128 -7.23 11.43 -3.88
C GLY A 128 -6.93 11.33 -2.39
N PHE A 129 -6.46 12.41 -1.76
CA PHE A 129 -6.24 12.44 -0.32
C PHE A 129 -7.54 12.23 0.47
N THR A 130 -8.63 12.90 0.08
CA THR A 130 -9.91 12.78 0.80
C THR A 130 -10.44 11.34 0.76
N LEU A 131 -10.31 10.65 -0.39
CA LEU A 131 -10.68 9.25 -0.51
C LEU A 131 -9.78 8.34 0.35
N ALA A 132 -8.48 8.60 0.37
CA ALA A 132 -7.53 7.85 1.19
C ALA A 132 -7.82 8.02 2.69
N ALA A 133 -7.96 9.25 3.16
CA ALA A 133 -8.31 9.56 4.54
C ALA A 133 -9.60 8.87 4.96
N LYS A 134 -10.64 8.92 4.11
CA LYS A 134 -11.92 8.25 4.34
C LYS A 134 -11.76 6.73 4.43
N ALA A 135 -10.97 6.11 3.56
CA ALA A 135 -10.77 4.66 3.57
C ALA A 135 -10.10 4.18 4.87
N TRP A 136 -9.11 4.92 5.37
CA TRP A 136 -8.50 4.64 6.67
C TRP A 136 -9.46 4.90 7.82
N GLU A 137 -10.20 6.02 7.81
CA GLU A 137 -11.18 6.37 8.84
C GLU A 137 -12.27 5.32 8.96
N GLU A 138 -12.87 4.88 7.84
CA GLU A 138 -13.98 3.94 7.84
C GLU A 138 -13.61 2.58 8.45
N ASN A 139 -12.34 2.17 8.37
CA ASN A 139 -11.90 0.83 8.78
C ASN A 139 -10.98 0.84 10.03
N THR A 140 -10.86 1.97 10.71
CA THR A 140 -10.07 2.12 11.94
C THR A 140 -10.82 2.97 12.96
N CYS A 141 -10.29 3.13 14.17
CA CYS A 141 -10.86 4.06 15.15
C CYS A 141 -10.36 5.51 14.97
N ILE A 142 -9.51 5.78 13.97
CA ILE A 142 -8.88 7.08 13.78
C ILE A 142 -9.81 7.99 12.98
N ASN A 143 -10.11 9.18 13.50
CA ASN A 143 -10.92 10.17 12.82
C ASN A 143 -10.03 11.12 12.00
N PHE A 144 -10.53 11.53 10.83
CA PHE A 144 -9.89 12.55 10.00
C PHE A 144 -10.75 13.81 9.95
N LYS A 145 -10.21 14.94 10.42
CA LYS A 145 -10.96 16.19 10.50
C LYS A 145 -10.28 17.29 9.70
N LYS A 146 -10.92 17.76 8.64
CA LYS A 146 -10.50 18.97 7.94
C LYS A 146 -10.70 20.18 8.84
N ILE A 147 -9.66 21.01 9.00
CA ILE A 147 -9.67 22.23 9.79
C ILE A 147 -9.30 23.45 8.94
N ALA A 148 -9.56 24.63 9.44
CA ALA A 148 -9.13 25.89 8.82
C ALA A 148 -7.80 26.35 9.43
N LEU A 149 -7.04 27.16 8.70
CA LEU A 149 -5.76 27.68 9.18
C LEU A 149 -5.94 28.55 10.43
N GLU A 150 -7.06 29.27 10.50
CA GLU A 150 -7.42 30.12 11.64
C GLU A 150 -7.57 29.29 12.94
N ASP A 151 -8.07 28.05 12.83
CA ASP A 151 -8.20 27.14 13.98
C ASP A 151 -6.85 26.70 14.53
N VAL A 152 -5.83 26.57 13.66
CA VAL A 152 -4.46 26.21 14.06
C VAL A 152 -3.83 27.33 14.87
N ILE A 153 -3.92 28.57 14.36
CA ILE A 153 -3.32 29.75 15.00
C ILE A 153 -3.91 29.97 16.38
N ALA A 154 -5.22 29.70 16.55
CA ALA A 154 -5.91 29.92 17.81
C ALA A 154 -5.61 28.86 18.88
N ASN A 155 -5.25 27.60 18.48
CA ASN A 155 -5.25 26.45 19.39
C ASN A 155 -3.92 25.67 19.42
N GLU A 156 -2.85 26.13 18.76
CA GLU A 156 -1.53 25.45 18.69
C GLU A 156 -1.68 23.93 18.41
N THR A 157 -2.45 23.58 17.39
CA THR A 157 -2.91 22.21 17.17
C THR A 157 -1.97 21.45 16.21
N ASP A 158 -1.75 20.17 16.48
CA ASP A 158 -1.03 19.27 15.59
C ASP A 158 -1.89 18.98 14.34
N PHE A 159 -1.30 19.05 13.15
CA PHE A 159 -2.04 18.80 11.90
C PHE A 159 -1.15 18.41 10.73
N LEU A 160 -1.74 17.69 9.78
CA LEU A 160 -1.15 17.45 8.48
C LEU A 160 -1.46 18.62 7.54
N PHE A 161 -0.45 19.15 6.88
CA PHE A 161 -0.58 20.08 5.78
C PHE A 161 -0.40 19.31 4.47
N VAL A 162 -1.48 19.14 3.72
CA VAL A 162 -1.52 18.32 2.51
C VAL A 162 -1.39 19.22 1.30
N THR A 163 -0.35 19.01 0.50
CA THR A 163 -0.01 19.86 -0.64
C THR A 163 0.50 19.04 -1.84
N ASP A 164 0.39 19.56 -3.05
CA ASP A 164 1.08 19.10 -4.25
C ASP A 164 2.23 20.06 -4.58
N ASP A 165 3.23 20.11 -3.68
CA ASP A 165 4.37 21.02 -3.78
C ASP A 165 4.95 21.10 -5.20
N ASP A 166 5.02 22.34 -5.75
CA ASP A 166 5.47 22.61 -7.10
C ASP A 166 7.00 22.46 -7.30
N ASP A 167 7.78 22.43 -6.19
CA ASP A 167 9.24 22.43 -6.22
C ASP A 167 9.87 21.02 -6.20
N GLY A 168 9.06 19.97 -6.07
CA GLY A 168 9.54 18.60 -5.96
C GLY A 168 8.63 17.56 -6.59
N ASP A 169 9.22 16.68 -7.36
CA ASP A 169 8.54 15.47 -7.86
C ASP A 169 8.56 14.40 -6.76
N GLY A 170 7.42 14.04 -6.20
CA GLY A 170 7.35 12.89 -5.29
C GLY A 170 6.09 12.85 -4.45
N CYS A 171 5.84 11.67 -3.90
CA CYS A 171 4.93 11.46 -2.80
C CYS A 171 5.80 11.35 -1.55
N LEU A 172 5.53 12.13 -0.50
CA LEU A 172 6.39 12.19 0.68
C LEU A 172 5.57 12.36 1.95
N SER A 173 5.89 11.60 2.99
CA SER A 173 5.32 11.74 4.32
C SER A 173 6.32 11.42 5.43
N HIS A 174 6.09 11.95 6.63
CA HIS A 174 6.75 11.47 7.84
C HIS A 174 6.05 10.22 8.37
N VAL A 175 6.78 9.38 9.09
CA VAL A 175 6.22 8.21 9.75
C VAL A 175 5.72 8.59 11.15
N GLY A 176 4.43 8.40 11.39
CA GLY A 176 3.77 8.74 12.64
C GLY A 176 3.54 10.24 12.81
N LYS A 177 3.22 10.64 14.04
CA LYS A 177 2.94 12.03 14.43
C LYS A 177 4.20 12.70 14.97
N LEU A 178 4.57 13.84 14.41
CA LEU A 178 5.69 14.65 14.88
C LEU A 178 5.28 15.70 15.92
N GLY A 179 4.04 16.18 15.82
CA GLY A 179 3.54 17.35 16.55
C GLY A 179 3.68 18.66 15.76
N GLY A 180 2.76 19.59 15.97
CA GLY A 180 2.70 20.86 15.25
C GLY A 180 2.36 20.68 13.77
N TYR A 181 3.04 21.46 12.92
CA TYR A 181 2.94 21.38 11.46
C TYR A 181 3.68 20.14 10.94
N GLN A 182 2.99 19.32 10.16
CA GLN A 182 3.58 18.14 9.50
C GLN A 182 3.16 18.08 8.03
N PRO A 183 4.09 18.18 7.07
CA PRO A 183 3.75 18.09 5.65
C PRO A 183 3.41 16.66 5.23
N LEU A 184 2.45 16.54 4.31
CA LEU A 184 2.18 15.37 3.50
C LEU A 184 2.09 15.85 2.05
N ILE A 185 3.03 15.39 1.21
CA ILE A 185 3.22 15.91 -0.14
C ILE A 185 2.76 14.87 -1.14
N LEU A 186 1.87 15.30 -2.04
CA LEU A 186 1.36 14.50 -3.14
C LEU A 186 1.63 15.23 -4.46
N GLY A 187 2.89 15.30 -4.85
CA GLY A 187 3.34 15.99 -6.05
C GLY A 187 2.79 15.40 -7.36
N PRO A 188 3.19 15.93 -8.52
CA PRO A 188 2.71 15.48 -9.81
C PRO A 188 2.87 13.96 -10.02
N GLY A 189 1.77 13.25 -10.29
CA GLY A 189 1.71 11.80 -10.42
C GLY A 189 1.34 11.06 -9.12
N CYS A 190 1.29 11.75 -7.97
CA CYS A 190 0.93 11.18 -6.67
C CYS A 190 -0.55 11.41 -6.27
N GLU A 191 -1.36 11.99 -7.16
CA GLU A 191 -2.72 12.40 -6.86
C GLU A 191 -3.73 11.24 -6.79
N SER A 192 -3.27 10.02 -7.05
CA SER A 192 -4.15 8.84 -7.03
C SER A 192 -4.49 8.41 -5.60
N PHE A 193 -5.61 7.70 -5.44
CA PHE A 193 -5.98 7.05 -4.17
C PHE A 193 -4.82 6.23 -3.61
N ALA A 194 -4.16 5.42 -4.45
CA ALA A 194 -3.13 4.50 -4.00
C ALA A 194 -1.93 5.22 -3.36
N HIS A 195 -1.41 6.27 -4.02
CA HIS A 195 -0.31 7.05 -3.47
C HIS A 195 -0.73 7.79 -2.21
N ALA A 196 -1.89 8.46 -2.24
CA ALA A 196 -2.39 9.17 -1.07
C ALA A 196 -2.63 8.23 0.13
N ALA A 197 -3.16 7.01 -0.10
CA ALA A 197 -3.38 6.03 0.96
C ALA A 197 -2.08 5.47 1.53
N HIS A 198 -1.03 5.34 0.70
CA HIS A 198 0.31 4.98 1.13
C HIS A 198 0.91 6.07 2.03
N GLU A 199 0.91 7.33 1.58
CA GLU A 199 1.46 8.44 2.38
C GLU A 199 0.70 8.66 3.69
N VAL A 200 -0.63 8.47 3.68
CA VAL A 200 -1.43 8.44 4.91
C VAL A 200 -1.02 7.27 5.80
N GLY A 201 -0.72 6.10 5.24
CA GLY A 201 -0.17 4.95 5.98
C GLY A 201 1.12 5.30 6.73
N HIS A 202 2.05 6.04 6.08
CA HIS A 202 3.23 6.58 6.74
C HIS A 202 2.85 7.55 7.87
N ALA A 203 2.01 8.53 7.58
CA ALA A 203 1.55 9.49 8.60
C ALA A 203 0.90 8.80 9.81
N LEU A 204 0.26 7.64 9.61
CA LEU A 204 -0.30 6.81 10.68
C LEU A 204 0.74 5.91 11.38
N GLY A 205 2.00 5.91 10.97
CA GLY A 205 3.09 5.19 11.63
C GLY A 205 3.59 3.93 10.94
N LEU A 206 3.17 3.64 9.70
CA LEU A 206 3.66 2.48 8.96
C LEU A 206 4.94 2.77 8.21
N TYR A 207 5.90 1.84 8.28
CA TYR A 207 7.06 1.77 7.38
C TYR A 207 6.77 0.84 6.21
N HIS A 208 7.65 0.85 5.22
CA HIS A 208 7.55 -0.08 4.09
C HIS A 208 7.60 -1.54 4.52
N THR A 209 6.71 -2.35 3.92
CA THR A 209 6.65 -3.78 4.22
C THR A 209 7.92 -4.51 3.80
N GLN A 210 8.56 -4.15 2.66
CA GLN A 210 9.82 -4.73 2.21
C GLN A 210 11.01 -4.38 3.12
N SER A 211 10.85 -3.40 4.00
CA SER A 211 11.85 -3.03 5.00
C SER A 211 11.67 -3.71 6.34
N ARG A 212 10.61 -4.51 6.49
CA ARG A 212 10.43 -5.36 7.67
C ARG A 212 11.68 -6.20 7.89
N HIS A 213 11.90 -6.45 9.13
CA HIS A 213 13.04 -7.23 9.57
C HIS A 213 13.04 -8.70 9.19
N ASP A 214 11.88 -9.27 9.23
CA ASP A 214 11.64 -10.67 8.90
C ASP A 214 11.48 -10.85 7.38
N ARG A 215 11.60 -9.77 6.60
CA ARG A 215 11.40 -9.76 5.14
C ARG A 215 12.17 -10.83 4.39
N ASP A 216 13.40 -11.15 4.85
CA ASP A 216 14.27 -12.12 4.19
C ASP A 216 13.71 -13.57 4.25
N ASN A 217 12.69 -13.82 5.08
CA ASN A 217 11.93 -15.07 5.08
C ASN A 217 10.90 -15.10 3.93
N TYR A 218 10.54 -13.95 3.37
CA TYR A 218 9.44 -13.79 2.42
C TYR A 218 9.88 -13.24 1.07
N ILE A 219 10.91 -12.41 1.02
CA ILE A 219 11.48 -11.84 -0.20
C ILE A 219 13.00 -11.96 -0.21
N LYS A 220 13.56 -12.00 -1.42
CA LYS A 220 15.00 -11.87 -1.67
C LYS A 220 15.24 -10.54 -2.37
N VAL A 221 16.01 -9.66 -1.77
CA VAL A 221 16.49 -8.44 -2.40
C VAL A 221 17.61 -8.80 -3.38
N ASN A 222 17.61 -8.23 -4.57
CA ASN A 222 18.57 -8.48 -5.65
C ASN A 222 19.47 -7.25 -5.86
N PRO A 223 20.56 -7.07 -5.10
CA PRO A 223 21.37 -5.84 -5.13
C PRO A 223 21.93 -5.51 -6.51
N ALA A 224 22.22 -6.53 -7.33
CA ALA A 224 22.72 -6.34 -8.70
C ALA A 224 21.72 -5.62 -9.64
N ASN A 225 20.44 -5.61 -9.30
CA ASN A 225 19.37 -4.96 -10.06
C ASN A 225 18.93 -3.62 -9.45
N ILE A 226 19.52 -3.22 -8.32
CA ILE A 226 19.19 -1.97 -7.63
C ILE A 226 20.21 -0.90 -8.04
N PRO A 227 19.75 0.21 -8.63
CA PRO A 227 20.61 1.38 -8.84
C PRO A 227 21.15 1.91 -7.52
N LYS A 228 22.39 2.40 -7.51
CA LYS A 228 23.07 2.85 -6.28
C LYS A 228 22.39 4.03 -5.58
N ASP A 229 21.72 4.86 -6.34
CA ASP A 229 21.00 6.06 -5.88
C ASP A 229 19.69 5.74 -5.13
N ILE A 230 19.23 4.48 -5.18
CA ILE A 230 18.05 4.01 -4.48
C ILE A 230 18.32 2.80 -3.58
N GLU A 231 19.56 2.48 -3.27
CA GLU A 231 19.90 1.36 -2.38
C GLU A 231 19.30 1.52 -0.98
N ASP A 232 19.15 2.77 -0.51
CA ASP A 232 18.53 3.11 0.77
C ASP A 232 17.06 2.65 0.87
N GLN A 233 16.34 2.57 -0.27
CA GLN A 233 14.96 2.09 -0.32
C GLN A 233 14.81 0.61 0.06
N PHE A 234 15.91 -0.14 0.09
CA PHE A 234 15.92 -1.56 0.42
C PHE A 234 16.62 -1.87 1.75
N VAL A 235 16.91 -0.83 2.53
CA VAL A 235 17.48 -0.99 3.89
C VAL A 235 16.46 -1.68 4.78
N LYS A 236 16.92 -2.72 5.47
CA LYS A 236 16.11 -3.45 6.43
C LYS A 236 16.11 -2.70 7.77
N LEU A 237 14.95 -2.44 8.32
CA LEU A 237 14.81 -1.78 9.61
C LEU A 237 15.16 -2.72 10.77
N THR A 238 15.52 -2.14 11.92
CA THR A 238 15.78 -2.88 13.16
C THR A 238 14.49 -3.09 13.97
N GLU A 239 14.49 -4.05 14.90
CA GLU A 239 13.37 -4.28 15.83
C GLU A 239 13.14 -3.14 16.82
N GLU A 240 14.14 -2.30 17.03
CA GLU A 240 14.01 -1.19 17.95
C GLU A 240 13.12 -0.07 17.39
N LYS A 241 13.05 0.03 16.04
CA LYS A 241 12.31 1.10 15.38
C LYS A 241 10.89 0.74 15.02
N ASN A 242 10.59 -0.51 14.75
CA ASN A 242 9.27 -0.87 14.28
C ASN A 242 8.66 -2.11 14.97
N GLU A 243 7.33 -2.25 14.93
CA GLU A 243 6.53 -3.27 15.59
C GLU A 243 5.65 -4.01 14.58
N ASN A 244 5.65 -5.34 14.56
CA ASN A 244 4.76 -6.14 13.69
C ASN A 244 3.49 -6.61 14.37
N TYR A 245 3.36 -6.43 15.68
CA TYR A 245 2.22 -6.94 16.48
C TYR A 245 1.92 -8.43 16.26
N GLY A 246 2.93 -9.23 15.91
CA GLY A 246 2.75 -10.64 15.57
C GLY A 246 2.03 -10.90 14.24
N LEU A 247 1.73 -9.86 13.45
CA LEU A 247 1.03 -9.99 12.18
C LEU A 247 1.97 -10.54 11.09
N PRO A 248 1.47 -11.46 10.23
CA PRO A 248 2.26 -12.04 9.15
C PRO A 248 2.65 -11.01 8.08
N TYR A 249 3.65 -11.37 7.27
CA TYR A 249 4.11 -10.55 6.14
C TYR A 249 3.11 -10.63 4.99
N ASP A 250 2.62 -9.47 4.51
CA ASP A 250 1.69 -9.40 3.39
C ASP A 250 2.34 -8.79 2.14
N HIS A 251 2.52 -9.59 1.10
CA HIS A 251 3.05 -9.14 -0.20
C HIS A 251 2.11 -8.16 -0.92
N GLY A 252 0.82 -8.14 -0.56
CA GLY A 252 -0.18 -7.25 -1.13
C GLY A 252 -0.48 -6.00 -0.30
N SER A 253 0.31 -5.72 0.73
CA SER A 253 0.23 -4.48 1.51
C SER A 253 0.40 -3.27 0.61
N ILE A 254 -0.38 -2.21 0.85
CA ILE A 254 -0.20 -0.92 0.15
C ILE A 254 1.16 -0.29 0.46
N MET A 255 1.78 -0.68 1.59
CA MET A 255 3.11 -0.24 2.01
C MET A 255 4.24 -1.08 1.39
N HIS A 256 3.93 -2.03 0.48
CA HIS A 256 4.93 -2.89 -0.15
C HIS A 256 5.28 -2.39 -1.54
N TYR A 257 6.55 -2.10 -1.78
CA TYR A 257 7.02 -1.74 -3.12
C TYR A 257 6.82 -2.88 -4.12
N GLY A 258 6.54 -2.51 -5.35
CA GLY A 258 6.55 -3.42 -6.46
C GLY A 258 7.95 -3.76 -6.94
N SER A 259 8.02 -4.77 -7.81
CA SER A 259 9.28 -5.15 -8.44
C SER A 259 9.04 -5.40 -9.93
N PRO A 260 9.87 -4.82 -10.83
CA PRO A 260 9.74 -5.07 -12.26
C PRO A 260 9.85 -6.57 -12.58
N ILE A 261 9.06 -7.04 -13.53
CA ILE A 261 9.10 -8.46 -13.95
C ILE A 261 10.45 -8.80 -14.59
N THR A 262 10.99 -7.85 -15.39
CA THR A 262 12.33 -7.96 -15.98
C THR A 262 13.33 -7.23 -15.06
N LYS A 263 14.42 -7.90 -14.68
CA LYS A 263 15.41 -7.40 -13.72
C LYS A 263 14.78 -7.02 -12.35
N PRO A 264 14.13 -7.97 -11.68
CA PRO A 264 13.45 -7.68 -10.42
C PRO A 264 14.43 -7.22 -9.35
N ARG A 265 14.11 -6.13 -8.66
CA ARG A 265 14.84 -5.62 -7.49
C ARG A 265 14.62 -6.50 -6.27
N MET A 266 13.43 -7.09 -6.20
CA MET A 266 13.03 -8.08 -5.19
C MET A 266 12.32 -9.24 -5.87
N THR A 267 12.47 -10.43 -5.30
CA THR A 267 11.71 -11.62 -5.71
C THR A 267 11.09 -12.27 -4.48
N PRO A 268 9.80 -12.65 -4.50
CA PRO A 268 9.19 -13.33 -3.38
C PRO A 268 9.76 -14.75 -3.26
N VAL A 269 9.81 -15.28 -2.05
CA VAL A 269 10.22 -16.68 -1.78
C VAL A 269 9.17 -17.63 -2.36
N ASP A 270 7.88 -17.33 -2.14
CA ASP A 270 6.79 -17.98 -2.88
C ASP A 270 6.56 -17.22 -4.21
N SER A 271 6.99 -17.83 -5.31
CA SER A 271 6.95 -17.24 -6.65
C SER A 271 5.56 -16.83 -7.13
N ASN A 272 4.49 -17.36 -6.53
CA ASN A 272 3.10 -17.00 -6.87
C ASN A 272 2.76 -15.55 -6.48
N TYR A 273 3.50 -14.95 -5.54
CA TYR A 273 3.34 -13.54 -5.17
C TYR A 273 4.04 -12.54 -6.11
N LYS A 274 4.71 -13.00 -7.17
CA LYS A 274 5.54 -12.15 -8.04
C LYS A 274 4.81 -10.93 -8.58
N THR A 275 3.54 -11.07 -8.93
CA THR A 275 2.70 -10.00 -9.49
C THR A 275 1.76 -9.36 -8.46
N THR A 276 1.83 -9.80 -7.20
CA THR A 276 1.05 -9.22 -6.08
C THR A 276 1.76 -8.02 -5.45
N MET A 277 3.11 -8.02 -5.38
CA MET A 277 3.89 -6.92 -4.80
C MET A 277 3.68 -5.61 -5.56
N GLY A 278 3.53 -4.49 -4.83
CA GLY A 278 3.21 -3.18 -5.39
C GLY A 278 1.71 -2.94 -5.54
N SER A 279 0.92 -3.51 -4.64
CA SER A 279 -0.54 -3.37 -4.62
C SER A 279 -0.97 -1.91 -4.42
N PRO A 280 -1.96 -1.42 -5.20
CA PRO A 280 -2.52 -0.08 -5.03
C PRO A 280 -3.70 -0.04 -4.04
N MET A 281 -3.95 -1.11 -3.31
CA MET A 281 -5.10 -1.27 -2.41
C MET A 281 -4.63 -1.46 -0.97
N ILE A 282 -5.31 -0.82 -0.02
CA ILE A 282 -5.14 -1.10 1.41
C ILE A 282 -5.52 -2.55 1.65
N SER A 283 -4.61 -3.35 2.18
CA SER A 283 -4.87 -4.76 2.48
C SER A 283 -5.54 -4.93 3.84
N PHE A 284 -6.09 -6.12 4.09
CA PHE A 284 -6.60 -6.48 5.41
C PHE A 284 -5.49 -6.43 6.48
N MET A 285 -4.24 -6.78 6.11
CA MET A 285 -3.10 -6.69 7.02
C MET A 285 -2.73 -5.26 7.34
N ASP A 286 -2.81 -4.32 6.39
CA ASP A 286 -2.59 -2.90 6.64
C ASP A 286 -3.61 -2.37 7.66
N LEU A 287 -4.90 -2.72 7.47
CA LEU A 287 -5.96 -2.38 8.42
C LEU A 287 -5.72 -3.01 9.78
N SER A 288 -5.35 -4.31 9.83
CA SER A 288 -5.06 -5.01 11.07
C SER A 288 -3.90 -4.35 11.82
N MET A 289 -2.84 -3.95 11.09
CA MET A 289 -1.66 -3.29 11.64
C MET A 289 -2.02 -1.97 12.31
N ILE A 290 -2.79 -1.11 11.65
CA ILE A 290 -3.23 0.17 12.22
C ILE A 290 -4.18 -0.04 13.40
N ASN A 291 -5.12 -1.00 13.31
CA ASN A 291 -6.03 -1.30 14.42
C ASN A 291 -5.31 -1.85 15.65
N GLU A 292 -4.19 -2.60 15.50
CA GLU A 292 -3.30 -2.95 16.61
C GLU A 292 -2.50 -1.75 17.09
N HIS A 293 -1.90 -0.98 16.16
CA HIS A 293 -1.04 0.15 16.45
C HIS A 293 -1.74 1.24 17.29
N TYR A 294 -3.01 1.49 17.03
CA TYR A 294 -3.84 2.46 17.75
C TYR A 294 -4.73 1.83 18.82
N ARG A 295 -4.60 0.53 19.10
CA ARG A 295 -5.46 -0.22 20.04
C ARG A 295 -6.94 -0.11 19.72
N CYS A 296 -7.29 0.06 18.43
CA CYS A 296 -8.69 0.20 18.02
C CYS A 296 -9.54 -1.03 18.35
N LYS A 297 -8.93 -2.22 18.40
CA LYS A 297 -9.62 -3.47 18.73
C LYS A 297 -10.14 -3.49 20.17
N GLU A 298 -9.47 -2.78 21.09
CA GLU A 298 -9.87 -2.68 22.49
C GLU A 298 -11.22 -1.97 22.69
N THR A 299 -11.65 -1.16 21.69
CA THR A 299 -12.97 -0.49 21.74
C THR A 299 -14.14 -1.48 21.76
N CYS A 300 -13.94 -2.72 21.33
CA CYS A 300 -14.93 -3.76 21.21
C CYS A 300 -14.75 -4.93 22.19
N GLU A 301 -14.00 -4.77 23.26
CA GLU A 301 -13.72 -5.85 24.23
C GLU A 301 -14.89 -6.17 25.17
N SER A 302 -15.94 -5.34 25.22
CA SER A 302 -17.14 -5.62 26.03
C SER A 302 -17.98 -6.73 25.40
N GLY A 303 -18.55 -7.63 26.24
CA GLY A 303 -19.23 -8.87 25.89
C GLY A 303 -20.40 -8.87 24.90
N SER A 304 -20.53 -7.82 24.08
CA SER A 304 -21.49 -7.68 22.97
C SER A 304 -20.86 -7.64 21.59
N SER A 305 -19.55 -7.92 21.48
CA SER A 305 -18.82 -7.88 20.20
C SER A 305 -19.17 -9.05 19.28
N ALA A 306 -19.12 -8.82 17.98
CA ALA A 306 -19.31 -9.85 16.97
C ALA A 306 -18.22 -10.95 17.08
N SER A 307 -18.65 -12.22 17.01
CA SER A 307 -17.73 -13.37 16.93
C SER A 307 -17.29 -13.56 15.49
N CYS A 308 -16.27 -12.81 15.08
CA CYS A 308 -15.75 -12.85 13.73
C CYS A 308 -15.04 -14.17 13.41
N VAL A 309 -15.24 -14.70 12.21
CA VAL A 309 -14.58 -15.91 11.71
C VAL A 309 -13.62 -15.58 10.58
N ASN A 310 -12.95 -16.58 10.01
CA ASN A 310 -11.99 -16.45 8.91
C ASN A 310 -10.89 -15.38 9.14
N GLY A 311 -10.50 -15.17 10.40
CA GLY A 311 -9.47 -14.21 10.77
C GLY A 311 -9.93 -12.75 10.82
N GLY A 312 -11.22 -12.47 10.63
CA GLY A 312 -11.80 -11.15 10.83
C GLY A 312 -11.75 -10.70 12.30
N PHE A 313 -11.95 -9.41 12.55
CA PHE A 313 -12.01 -8.83 13.89
C PHE A 313 -13.16 -7.83 14.00
N PRO A 314 -13.71 -7.57 15.22
CA PRO A 314 -14.80 -6.63 15.41
C PRO A 314 -14.46 -5.25 14.89
N HIS A 315 -15.39 -4.65 14.15
CA HIS A 315 -15.21 -3.35 13.55
C HIS A 315 -15.19 -2.26 14.63
N PRO A 316 -14.11 -1.44 14.77
CA PRO A 316 -13.94 -0.54 15.92
C PRO A 316 -14.97 0.58 16.01
N ARG A 317 -15.71 0.85 14.92
CA ARG A 317 -16.83 1.82 14.89
C ARG A 317 -18.21 1.19 15.04
N ASP A 318 -18.29 -0.15 14.94
CA ASP A 318 -19.55 -0.89 15.09
C ASP A 318 -19.23 -2.32 15.49
N CYS A 319 -19.08 -2.54 16.79
CA CYS A 319 -18.68 -3.85 17.36
C CYS A 319 -19.67 -4.98 17.00
N SER A 320 -20.84 -4.68 16.43
CA SER A 320 -21.81 -5.69 16.02
C SER A 320 -21.50 -6.37 14.69
N LYS A 321 -20.50 -5.88 13.93
CA LYS A 321 -20.03 -6.44 12.66
C LYS A 321 -18.50 -6.56 12.62
N CYS A 322 -17.98 -7.23 11.61
CA CYS A 322 -16.55 -7.51 11.47
C CYS A 322 -15.92 -6.72 10.32
N ILE A 323 -14.61 -6.42 10.45
CA ILE A 323 -13.72 -6.17 9.33
C ILE A 323 -13.24 -7.52 8.84
N CYS A 324 -13.48 -7.81 7.56
CA CYS A 324 -13.23 -9.12 6.99
C CYS A 324 -12.02 -9.11 6.03
N PRO A 325 -11.25 -10.21 5.96
CA PRO A 325 -10.27 -10.40 4.90
C PRO A 325 -10.93 -10.33 3.52
N SER A 326 -10.17 -9.90 2.49
CA SER A 326 -10.68 -9.88 1.11
C SER A 326 -11.22 -11.25 0.70
N GLY A 327 -12.33 -11.26 -0.04
CA GLY A 327 -13.02 -12.48 -0.43
C GLY A 327 -14.01 -13.03 0.60
N TYR A 328 -14.13 -12.41 1.76
CA TYR A 328 -15.11 -12.74 2.81
C TYR A 328 -16.01 -11.55 3.10
N GLY A 329 -17.29 -11.82 3.38
CA GLY A 329 -18.32 -10.82 3.65
C GLY A 329 -19.29 -11.24 4.76
N GLY A 330 -20.44 -10.56 4.80
CA GLY A 330 -21.40 -10.71 5.87
C GLY A 330 -21.01 -9.99 7.17
N ARG A 331 -21.86 -10.13 8.19
CA ARG A 331 -21.59 -9.49 9.49
C ARG A 331 -20.41 -10.11 10.23
N LEU A 332 -20.16 -11.40 10.03
CA LEU A 332 -19.20 -12.21 10.79
C LEU A 332 -18.05 -12.73 9.93
N CYS A 333 -17.95 -12.32 8.66
CA CYS A 333 -16.98 -12.83 7.67
C CYS A 333 -17.23 -14.29 7.26
N ASP A 334 -18.45 -14.77 7.34
CA ASP A 334 -18.89 -16.14 7.06
C ASP A 334 -19.73 -16.26 5.78
N GLU A 335 -19.95 -15.16 5.08
CA GLU A 335 -20.73 -15.10 3.85
C GLU A 335 -19.87 -14.70 2.65
N LEU A 336 -20.33 -15.08 1.45
CA LEU A 336 -19.79 -14.56 0.20
C LEU A 336 -20.03 -13.04 0.15
N PRO A 337 -19.02 -12.20 -0.21
CA PRO A 337 -19.23 -10.77 -0.38
C PRO A 337 -20.35 -10.47 -1.39
N ASN A 338 -21.23 -9.53 -1.05
CA ASN A 338 -22.23 -9.01 -1.98
C ASN A 338 -21.66 -7.82 -2.78
N ASP A 339 -20.55 -8.06 -3.49
CA ASP A 339 -19.79 -7.05 -4.21
C ASP A 339 -20.14 -6.98 -5.70
N CYS A 340 -20.83 -8.00 -6.24
CA CYS A 340 -21.37 -8.01 -7.59
C CYS A 340 -22.57 -8.96 -7.74
N GLU A 341 -23.39 -8.75 -8.78
CA GLU A 341 -24.57 -9.60 -9.08
C GLU A 341 -24.17 -11.01 -9.53
N ARG A 342 -22.96 -11.23 -10.02
CA ARG A 342 -22.50 -12.51 -10.57
C ARG A 342 -21.76 -13.37 -9.55
N GLY A 343 -21.39 -12.81 -8.41
CA GLY A 343 -20.74 -13.51 -7.32
C GLY A 343 -21.57 -14.70 -6.86
N LYS A 344 -20.95 -15.87 -6.74
CA LYS A 344 -21.65 -17.11 -6.34
C LYS A 344 -20.69 -18.14 -5.77
N GLU A 345 -21.27 -19.09 -5.06
CA GLU A 345 -20.57 -20.29 -4.65
C GLU A 345 -20.55 -21.31 -5.79
N LEU A 346 -19.40 -21.95 -5.99
CA LEU A 346 -19.14 -22.95 -6.99
C LEU A 346 -18.66 -24.23 -6.30
N MET A 347 -19.32 -25.36 -6.55
CA MET A 347 -18.90 -26.64 -6.00
C MET A 347 -17.93 -27.31 -6.99
N ALA A 348 -16.70 -27.54 -6.56
CA ALA A 348 -15.71 -28.25 -7.36
C ALA A 348 -16.07 -29.74 -7.50
N SER A 349 -15.74 -30.34 -8.64
CA SER A 349 -15.77 -31.78 -8.91
C SER A 349 -14.37 -32.32 -9.15
N LYS A 350 -14.22 -33.64 -9.37
CA LYS A 350 -12.94 -34.24 -9.78
C LYS A 350 -12.53 -33.87 -11.18
N ASP A 351 -13.50 -33.60 -12.05
CA ASP A 351 -13.25 -33.11 -13.40
C ASP A 351 -13.10 -31.61 -13.42
N TRP A 352 -12.29 -31.11 -14.36
CA TRP A 352 -12.11 -29.68 -14.55
C TRP A 352 -13.43 -28.98 -14.93
N GLN A 353 -13.77 -27.95 -14.20
CA GLN A 353 -14.89 -27.04 -14.45
C GLN A 353 -14.35 -25.66 -14.81
N THR A 354 -15.15 -24.87 -15.51
CA THR A 354 -14.75 -23.53 -15.95
C THR A 354 -15.61 -22.44 -15.30
N LEU A 355 -14.98 -21.40 -14.83
CA LEU A 355 -15.56 -20.12 -14.45
C LEU A 355 -15.14 -19.08 -15.49
N GLU A 356 -16.10 -18.53 -16.20
CA GLU A 356 -15.92 -17.40 -17.11
C GLU A 356 -16.60 -16.16 -16.50
N SER A 357 -15.86 -15.08 -16.36
CA SER A 357 -16.42 -13.86 -15.79
C SER A 357 -15.81 -12.59 -16.34
N PRO A 358 -16.64 -11.69 -16.92
CA PRO A 358 -16.25 -10.31 -17.16
C PRO A 358 -16.41 -9.46 -15.89
N ILE A 359 -15.54 -8.46 -15.74
CA ILE A 359 -15.71 -7.38 -14.79
C ILE A 359 -15.52 -6.05 -15.50
N PHE A 360 -16.35 -5.07 -15.16
CA PHE A 360 -16.26 -3.71 -15.67
C PHE A 360 -16.59 -2.70 -14.57
N ASN A 361 -15.71 -1.73 -14.36
CA ASN A 361 -15.94 -0.68 -13.39
C ASN A 361 -16.47 0.60 -14.07
N LYS A 362 -17.70 0.97 -13.75
CA LYS A 362 -18.36 2.21 -14.22
C LYS A 362 -18.14 3.40 -13.30
N LYS A 363 -17.60 3.19 -12.12
CA LYS A 363 -17.38 4.25 -11.14
C LYS A 363 -16.29 5.21 -11.64
N ARG A 364 -16.41 6.49 -11.26
CA ARG A 364 -15.45 7.56 -11.60
C ARG A 364 -14.81 8.17 -10.35
N ASP A 365 -14.83 7.43 -9.25
CA ASP A 365 -14.34 7.87 -7.95
C ASP A 365 -12.95 7.31 -7.59
N GLY A 366 -12.30 6.63 -8.54
CA GLY A 366 -10.99 6.00 -8.34
C GLY A 366 -11.04 4.66 -7.59
N SER A 367 -12.24 4.20 -7.18
CA SER A 367 -12.42 2.93 -6.48
C SER A 367 -12.39 1.75 -7.46
N TYR A 368 -12.08 0.57 -6.93
CA TYR A 368 -12.16 -0.67 -7.68
C TYR A 368 -13.59 -1.23 -7.65
N ALA A 369 -14.02 -1.84 -8.76
CA ALA A 369 -15.09 -2.82 -8.74
C ALA A 369 -14.49 -4.18 -8.42
N THR A 370 -15.15 -4.97 -7.60
CA THR A 370 -14.80 -6.34 -7.27
C THR A 370 -15.92 -7.29 -7.60
N CYS A 371 -15.61 -8.56 -7.83
CA CYS A 371 -16.59 -9.63 -8.03
C CYS A 371 -16.02 -10.92 -7.47
N THR A 372 -16.60 -11.41 -6.39
CA THR A 372 -16.08 -12.55 -5.65
C THR A 372 -16.84 -13.83 -5.95
N TYR A 373 -16.09 -14.91 -6.09
CA TYR A 373 -16.59 -16.28 -6.21
C TYR A 373 -15.95 -17.15 -5.13
N TRP A 374 -16.71 -18.09 -4.59
CA TRP A 374 -16.19 -19.11 -3.71
C TRP A 374 -16.14 -20.45 -4.40
N ILE A 375 -14.97 -21.02 -4.57
CA ILE A 375 -14.83 -22.41 -5.01
C ILE A 375 -14.76 -23.26 -3.74
N LYS A 376 -15.75 -24.15 -3.57
CA LYS A 376 -15.86 -25.06 -2.44
C LYS A 376 -15.58 -26.49 -2.86
N SER A 377 -14.96 -27.28 -1.99
CA SER A 377 -14.72 -28.70 -2.18
C SER A 377 -15.49 -29.53 -1.16
N PRO A 378 -16.14 -30.63 -1.54
CA PRO A 378 -16.78 -31.56 -0.62
C PRO A 378 -15.75 -32.39 0.21
N GLY A 379 -14.49 -32.37 -0.20
CA GLY A 379 -13.35 -33.03 0.43
C GLY A 379 -12.22 -33.19 -0.57
N GLY A 380 -11.05 -32.72 -0.21
CA GLY A 380 -9.87 -32.73 -1.09
C GLY A 380 -9.34 -31.34 -1.37
N LYS A 381 -8.15 -31.32 -1.97
CA LYS A 381 -7.44 -30.09 -2.33
C LYS A 381 -8.08 -29.44 -3.53
N ILE A 382 -8.24 -28.11 -3.49
CA ILE A 382 -8.74 -27.35 -4.63
C ILE A 382 -7.55 -26.99 -5.52
N GLU A 383 -7.67 -27.31 -6.81
CA GLU A 383 -6.73 -26.89 -7.85
C GLU A 383 -7.38 -25.81 -8.73
N VAL A 384 -6.62 -24.76 -9.01
CA VAL A 384 -7.07 -23.61 -9.81
C VAL A 384 -6.04 -23.29 -10.88
N GLN A 385 -6.49 -23.11 -12.13
CA GLN A 385 -5.69 -22.66 -13.27
C GLN A 385 -6.33 -21.44 -13.90
N ILE A 386 -5.53 -20.46 -14.28
CA ILE A 386 -6.00 -19.33 -15.09
C ILE A 386 -5.71 -19.68 -16.55
N GLU A 387 -6.77 -19.80 -17.35
CA GLU A 387 -6.66 -20.11 -18.78
C GLU A 387 -6.46 -18.84 -19.61
N SER A 388 -7.17 -17.77 -19.27
CA SER A 388 -7.00 -16.49 -19.94
C SER A 388 -7.34 -15.29 -19.06
N ILE A 389 -6.63 -14.17 -19.28
CA ILE A 389 -6.93 -12.86 -18.74
C ILE A 389 -6.87 -11.84 -19.87
N ILE A 390 -8.02 -11.31 -20.26
CA ILE A 390 -8.13 -10.37 -21.39
C ILE A 390 -8.27 -8.95 -20.85
N ASN A 391 -7.51 -7.99 -21.39
CA ASN A 391 -7.53 -6.56 -21.05
C ASN A 391 -7.16 -6.19 -19.60
N ALA A 392 -6.41 -7.02 -18.87
CA ALA A 392 -5.97 -6.67 -17.52
C ALA A 392 -4.82 -5.66 -17.51
N HIS A 393 -4.13 -5.45 -18.63
CA HIS A 393 -3.01 -4.53 -18.78
C HIS A 393 -1.90 -4.78 -17.74
N PRO A 394 -0.90 -5.62 -18.05
CA PRO A 394 0.17 -5.97 -17.13
C PRO A 394 0.83 -4.72 -16.53
N THR A 395 0.78 -4.63 -15.21
CA THR A 395 1.41 -3.56 -14.42
C THR A 395 2.01 -4.15 -13.18
N VAL A 396 2.96 -3.46 -12.57
CA VAL A 396 3.46 -3.82 -11.24
C VAL A 396 2.28 -3.85 -10.26
N GLY A 397 2.20 -4.89 -9.42
CA GLY A 397 1.10 -5.08 -8.49
C GLY A 397 -0.26 -5.36 -9.12
N CYS A 398 -0.31 -5.63 -10.44
CA CYS A 398 -1.55 -5.77 -11.21
C CYS A 398 -2.54 -4.62 -10.94
N ALA A 399 -2.03 -3.38 -10.96
CA ALA A 399 -2.70 -2.20 -10.44
C ALA A 399 -3.96 -1.76 -11.20
N LYS A 400 -4.18 -2.21 -12.43
CA LYS A 400 -5.35 -1.77 -13.23
C LYS A 400 -6.53 -2.72 -13.12
N ALA A 401 -6.27 -3.99 -13.28
CA ALA A 401 -7.28 -5.04 -13.21
C ALA A 401 -6.60 -6.41 -13.10
N GLY A 402 -7.31 -7.40 -12.62
CA GLY A 402 -6.79 -8.75 -12.50
C GLY A 402 -7.71 -9.67 -11.72
N VAL A 403 -7.13 -10.76 -11.29
CA VAL A 403 -7.76 -11.73 -10.41
C VAL A 403 -6.85 -12.01 -9.22
N GLU A 404 -7.41 -12.02 -8.02
CA GLU A 404 -6.78 -12.48 -6.80
C GLU A 404 -7.32 -13.87 -6.45
N ILE A 405 -6.43 -14.84 -6.26
CA ILE A 405 -6.78 -16.22 -5.91
C ILE A 405 -6.22 -16.52 -4.51
N LYS A 406 -7.09 -16.78 -3.56
CA LYS A 406 -6.71 -17.11 -2.18
C LYS A 406 -6.47 -18.60 -2.00
N ALA A 407 -5.46 -19.12 -2.69
CA ALA A 407 -5.03 -20.51 -2.57
C ALA A 407 -3.95 -20.69 -1.47
N ASN A 408 -3.42 -19.62 -0.91
CA ASN A 408 -2.51 -19.62 0.24
C ASN A 408 -3.22 -20.11 1.52
N PRO A 409 -2.52 -20.74 2.47
CA PRO A 409 -3.15 -21.34 3.65
C PRO A 409 -3.72 -20.31 4.65
N ASP A 410 -3.23 -19.09 4.65
CA ASP A 410 -3.72 -18.01 5.50
C ASP A 410 -4.51 -17.01 4.68
N HIS A 411 -5.84 -17.07 4.76
CA HIS A 411 -6.74 -16.17 4.03
C HIS A 411 -6.83 -14.76 4.61
N THR A 412 -6.16 -14.44 5.68
CA THR A 412 -6.01 -13.06 6.16
C THR A 412 -5.04 -12.27 5.30
N LEU A 413 -4.09 -12.94 4.65
CA LEU A 413 -3.16 -12.35 3.69
C LEU A 413 -3.84 -12.07 2.36
N THR A 414 -3.30 -11.11 1.61
CA THR A 414 -3.63 -10.94 0.19
C THR A 414 -3.33 -12.24 -0.58
N GLY A 415 -4.22 -12.64 -1.46
CA GLY A 415 -4.04 -13.80 -2.31
C GLY A 415 -3.03 -13.57 -3.45
N TYR A 416 -2.84 -14.59 -4.27
CA TYR A 416 -2.01 -14.50 -5.47
C TYR A 416 -2.74 -13.67 -6.53
N ARG A 417 -2.18 -12.53 -6.94
CA ARG A 417 -2.77 -11.64 -7.95
C ARG A 417 -2.12 -11.83 -9.31
N TYR A 418 -2.96 -11.94 -10.34
CA TYR A 418 -2.53 -12.08 -11.71
C TYR A 418 -3.26 -11.10 -12.62
N CYS A 419 -2.52 -10.51 -13.54
CA CYS A 419 -3.01 -9.69 -14.67
C CYS A 419 -2.40 -10.14 -16.00
N VAL A 420 -1.70 -11.26 -15.97
CA VAL A 420 -1.24 -12.05 -17.09
C VAL A 420 -1.45 -13.53 -16.74
N GLU A 421 -1.57 -14.37 -17.75
CA GLU A 421 -1.73 -15.81 -17.54
C GLU A 421 -0.45 -16.40 -16.91
N PRO A 422 -0.52 -17.02 -15.73
CA PRO A 422 0.61 -17.75 -15.17
C PRO A 422 0.62 -19.19 -15.72
N GLU A 423 1.79 -19.70 -16.01
CA GLU A 423 1.99 -21.11 -16.35
C GLU A 423 2.01 -21.99 -15.07
N VAL A 424 0.96 -21.90 -14.23
CA VAL A 424 0.95 -22.59 -12.93
C VAL A 424 -0.46 -23.10 -12.57
N THR A 425 -0.51 -24.26 -11.95
CA THR A 425 -1.70 -24.73 -11.23
C THR A 425 -1.53 -24.42 -9.76
N LEU A 426 -2.36 -23.52 -9.25
CA LEU A 426 -2.43 -23.22 -7.83
C LEU A 426 -3.13 -24.35 -7.09
N LYS A 427 -2.61 -24.72 -5.91
CA LYS A 427 -3.18 -25.79 -5.07
C LYS A 427 -3.41 -25.25 -3.67
N SER A 428 -4.62 -25.45 -3.17
CA SER A 428 -4.97 -25.10 -1.80
C SER A 428 -5.31 -26.34 -1.00
N ASP A 429 -4.76 -26.43 0.20
CA ASP A 429 -5.12 -27.50 1.15
C ASP A 429 -6.45 -27.23 1.88
N LEU A 430 -7.05 -26.05 1.62
CA LEU A 430 -8.34 -25.66 2.19
C LEU A 430 -9.49 -26.13 1.30
N ASN A 431 -10.67 -26.32 1.90
CA ASN A 431 -11.89 -26.71 1.22
C ASN A 431 -12.69 -25.53 0.62
N LEU A 432 -12.16 -24.34 0.71
CA LEU A 432 -12.70 -23.08 0.16
C LEU A 432 -11.56 -22.24 -0.40
N VAL A 433 -11.72 -21.78 -1.65
CA VAL A 433 -10.80 -20.83 -2.29
C VAL A 433 -11.61 -19.66 -2.85
N PRO A 434 -11.51 -18.48 -2.23
CA PRO A 434 -12.04 -17.25 -2.80
C PRO A 434 -11.27 -16.84 -4.06
N ILE A 435 -12.03 -16.48 -5.10
CA ILE A 435 -11.57 -15.90 -6.36
C ILE A 435 -12.15 -14.50 -6.44
N ILE A 436 -11.31 -13.48 -6.49
CA ILE A 436 -11.72 -12.08 -6.48
C ILE A 436 -11.26 -11.43 -7.78
N LEU A 437 -12.19 -11.18 -8.69
CA LEU A 437 -11.92 -10.34 -9.86
C LEU A 437 -11.98 -8.88 -9.40
N TYR A 438 -11.08 -8.06 -9.92
CA TYR A 438 -11.08 -6.63 -9.64
C TYR A 438 -10.72 -5.82 -10.89
N SER A 439 -11.27 -4.62 -10.98
CA SER A 439 -11.03 -3.71 -12.10
C SER A 439 -11.08 -2.26 -11.62
N LYS A 440 -10.08 -1.48 -12.01
CA LYS A 440 -10.07 -0.03 -11.83
C LYS A 440 -11.01 0.63 -12.86
N GLU A 441 -11.34 1.88 -12.65
CA GLU A 441 -12.27 2.66 -13.47
C GLU A 441 -11.99 2.53 -14.99
N PHE A 442 -13.07 2.39 -15.77
CA PHE A 442 -13.07 2.24 -17.25
C PHE A 442 -12.25 1.07 -17.82
N THR A 443 -11.83 0.14 -17.00
CA THR A 443 -11.19 -1.10 -17.47
C THR A 443 -12.24 -2.21 -17.57
N TRP A 444 -12.37 -2.81 -18.74
CA TRP A 444 -13.10 -4.04 -18.93
C TRP A 444 -12.10 -5.21 -18.95
N THR A 445 -12.33 -6.20 -18.13
CA THR A 445 -11.47 -7.38 -18.04
C THR A 445 -12.32 -8.64 -18.07
N PHE A 446 -11.86 -9.67 -18.77
CA PHE A 446 -12.47 -10.97 -18.77
C PHE A 446 -11.46 -12.01 -18.27
N VAL A 447 -11.91 -12.91 -17.42
CA VAL A 447 -11.08 -13.97 -16.86
C VAL A 447 -11.75 -15.31 -17.05
N GLU A 448 -10.97 -16.30 -17.55
CA GLU A 448 -11.35 -17.70 -17.63
C GLU A 448 -10.49 -18.51 -16.67
N ILE A 449 -11.13 -19.22 -15.75
CA ILE A 449 -10.48 -19.99 -14.69
C ILE A 449 -11.01 -21.41 -14.72
N LYS A 450 -10.11 -22.39 -14.76
CA LYS A 450 -10.42 -23.80 -14.51
C LYS A 450 -10.19 -24.16 -13.06
N TYR A 451 -11.06 -24.97 -12.51
CA TYR A 451 -10.96 -25.45 -11.15
C TYR A 451 -11.48 -26.88 -11.00
N ARG A 452 -10.92 -27.59 -10.04
CA ARG A 452 -11.37 -28.94 -9.62
C ARG A 452 -10.92 -29.21 -8.17
N TYR A 453 -11.32 -30.35 -7.63
CA TYR A 453 -10.66 -30.89 -6.44
C TYR A 453 -10.02 -32.26 -6.75
N GLY A 454 -8.87 -32.56 -6.06
CA GLY A 454 -8.12 -33.80 -6.24
C GLY A 454 -7.56 -34.34 -4.93
#